data_ec2f074a2942f9a695239a3f69435fd5
#
_entry.id   ec2f074a2942f9a695239a3f69435fd5
#
_cell.length_a   1.000
_cell.length_b   1.000
_cell.length_c   1.000
_cell.angle_alpha   90.00
_cell.angle_beta   90.00
_cell.angle_gamma   90.00
#
_symmetry.space_group_name_H-M   'P 1'
#
loop_
_entity.id
_entity.type
_entity.pdbx_description
1 polymer ?
#
loop_
_entity_poly.entity_id
_entity_poly.type
_entity_poly.pdbx_seq_one_letter_code
_entity_poly.pdbx_strand_id
1 'polypeptide(L)'
;MQPPSFQAITQRPVLKLPNQARVAVWVVMNVEHFTFGKLGTAIQSHLNSYPEIANYGWRDYGNRVGIWRLFNLFAELEFPVTAAVNGEICQLYPDIIKAIQEYGWEVMGHGLNNSTGHSGMEREAETQIIEKTVSLLEKATGKRPKGWLTPGFSITESTFELLHSAGIVYVADWVNDDQPYWYPLSNDRLLAIPYTIEANDITLCLSNRFSGLEFAQAIKDQFEQLWEDGEKQGRIMAIGLHPFIVGQPLRLKYLKQCLLHIKNKPNSWLTTGEGIYEWFSSNAN
;
A
#
# COMPACT_ATOMS: atom_id res chain seq x y z
N MET A 1 -4.94 -17.37 -13.72
CA MET A 1 -3.70 -16.65 -13.32
C MET A 1 -2.55 -17.62 -13.25
N GLN A 2 -1.32 -17.21 -13.64
CA GLN A 2 -0.09 -18.01 -13.46
C GLN A 2 0.96 -17.16 -12.73
N PRO A 3 1.86 -17.78 -11.95
CA PRO A 3 2.96 -17.03 -11.34
C PRO A 3 3.83 -16.39 -12.44
N PRO A 4 4.43 -15.22 -12.18
CA PRO A 4 5.35 -14.60 -13.12
C PRO A 4 6.54 -15.53 -13.41
N SER A 5 7.10 -15.42 -14.63
CA SER A 5 8.27 -16.21 -15.00
C SER A 5 9.47 -15.85 -14.13
N PHE A 6 10.17 -16.84 -13.64
CA PHE A 6 11.38 -16.66 -12.83
C PHE A 6 12.51 -16.04 -13.65
N GLN A 7 13.08 -14.97 -13.14
CA GLN A 7 14.34 -14.40 -13.61
C GLN A 7 15.13 -13.86 -12.41
N ALA A 8 16.29 -14.45 -12.14
CA ALA A 8 17.13 -13.98 -11.04
C ALA A 8 17.53 -12.51 -11.22
N ILE A 9 17.46 -11.73 -10.15
CA ILE A 9 17.74 -10.27 -10.19
C ILE A 9 19.15 -9.97 -10.73
N THR A 10 20.11 -10.87 -10.50
CA THR A 10 21.51 -10.80 -11.01
C THR A 10 21.65 -11.01 -12.50
N GLN A 11 20.61 -11.49 -13.17
CA GLN A 11 20.59 -11.75 -14.62
C GLN A 11 19.76 -10.71 -15.39
N ARG A 12 19.19 -9.74 -14.68
CA ARG A 12 18.39 -8.67 -15.29
C ARG A 12 19.25 -7.51 -15.77
N PRO A 13 18.76 -6.75 -16.75
CA PRO A 13 19.37 -5.45 -17.08
C PRO A 13 19.44 -4.55 -15.84
N VAL A 14 20.46 -3.71 -15.77
CA VAL A 14 20.63 -2.79 -14.64
C VAL A 14 19.49 -1.78 -14.61
N LEU A 15 18.71 -1.78 -13.56
CA LEU A 15 17.65 -0.81 -13.32
C LEU A 15 18.27 0.49 -12.80
N LYS A 16 18.18 1.56 -13.59
CA LYS A 16 18.71 2.89 -13.23
C LYS A 16 17.56 3.79 -12.82
N LEU A 17 17.39 4.03 -11.53
CA LEU A 17 16.37 4.92 -11.01
C LEU A 17 16.64 6.39 -11.35
N PRO A 18 15.62 7.28 -11.34
CA PRO A 18 15.82 8.71 -11.63
C PRO A 18 16.77 9.36 -10.62
N ASN A 19 17.44 10.44 -11.06
CA ASN A 19 18.35 11.24 -10.24
C ASN A 19 19.48 10.42 -9.57
N GLN A 20 19.92 9.33 -10.21
CA GLN A 20 20.95 8.43 -9.68
C GLN A 20 20.56 7.82 -8.32
N ALA A 21 19.25 7.70 -8.05
CA ALA A 21 18.77 7.08 -6.84
C ALA A 21 19.15 5.59 -6.81
N ARG A 22 19.50 5.10 -5.62
CA ARG A 22 19.80 3.69 -5.36
C ARG A 22 18.54 2.94 -4.99
N VAL A 23 17.64 3.62 -4.27
CA VAL A 23 16.36 3.06 -3.82
C VAL A 23 15.23 4.06 -4.06
N ALA A 24 14.12 3.58 -4.62
CA ALA A 24 12.86 4.29 -4.62
C ALA A 24 12.05 3.85 -3.40
N VAL A 25 11.62 4.80 -2.59
CA VAL A 25 10.83 4.53 -1.39
C VAL A 25 9.42 5.06 -1.57
N TRP A 26 8.43 4.19 -1.42
CA TRP A 26 7.03 4.56 -1.45
C TRP A 26 6.27 4.07 -0.23
N VAL A 27 5.57 4.99 0.41
CA VAL A 27 4.72 4.69 1.56
C VAL A 27 3.31 4.40 1.08
N VAL A 28 2.79 3.24 1.46
CA VAL A 28 1.41 2.86 1.22
C VAL A 28 0.62 2.97 2.52
N MET A 29 -0.30 3.93 2.55
CA MET A 29 -1.21 4.13 3.68
C MET A 29 -2.52 3.42 3.40
N ASN A 30 -2.80 2.33 4.13
CA ASN A 30 -4.02 1.56 3.98
C ASN A 30 -5.17 2.25 4.73
N VAL A 31 -6.05 2.91 3.99
CA VAL A 31 -7.22 3.65 4.52
C VAL A 31 -8.44 2.74 4.44
N GLU A 32 -8.68 2.04 5.54
CA GLU A 32 -9.58 0.88 5.57
C GLU A 32 -10.86 1.15 6.34
N HIS A 33 -11.95 0.57 5.83
CA HIS A 33 -13.22 0.42 6.53
C HIS A 33 -13.49 -1.05 6.84
N PHE A 34 -13.87 -1.32 8.08
CA PHE A 34 -14.33 -2.63 8.54
C PHE A 34 -15.80 -2.54 8.93
N THR A 35 -16.64 -3.41 8.41
CA THR A 35 -18.07 -3.44 8.73
C THR A 35 -18.28 -3.84 10.19
N PHE A 36 -19.04 -3.04 10.94
CA PHE A 36 -19.38 -3.39 12.32
C PHE A 36 -20.08 -4.75 12.39
N GLY A 37 -19.68 -5.58 13.34
CA GLY A 37 -20.21 -6.94 13.51
C GLY A 37 -19.57 -8.00 12.61
N LYS A 38 -18.59 -7.64 11.77
CA LYS A 38 -17.76 -8.61 11.05
C LYS A 38 -16.35 -8.64 11.62
N LEU A 39 -15.74 -9.82 11.64
CA LEU A 39 -14.34 -9.97 12.04
C LEU A 39 -13.42 -9.25 11.09
N GLY A 40 -12.26 -8.84 11.58
CA GLY A 40 -11.22 -8.15 10.82
C GLY A 40 -9.89 -8.20 11.56
N THR A 41 -8.93 -7.39 11.10
CA THR A 41 -7.63 -7.24 11.76
C THR A 41 -7.81 -6.94 13.26
N ALA A 42 -7.20 -7.75 14.11
CA ALA A 42 -7.37 -7.72 15.56
C ALA A 42 -6.05 -7.42 16.26
N ILE A 43 -6.07 -6.51 17.24
CA ILE A 43 -4.92 -6.30 18.12
C ILE A 43 -4.73 -7.46 19.09
N GLN A 44 -5.83 -8.09 19.48
CA GLN A 44 -5.84 -9.27 20.35
C GLN A 44 -6.94 -10.24 19.90
N SER A 45 -6.55 -11.43 19.47
CA SER A 45 -7.47 -12.43 18.92
C SER A 45 -8.53 -12.92 19.92
N HIS A 46 -8.22 -12.95 21.21
CA HIS A 46 -9.19 -13.37 22.24
C HIS A 46 -10.34 -12.37 22.44
N LEU A 47 -10.22 -11.15 21.90
CA LEU A 47 -11.29 -10.15 21.89
C LEU A 47 -12.23 -10.26 20.67
N ASN A 48 -12.09 -11.30 19.84
CA ASN A 48 -12.94 -11.57 18.69
C ASN A 48 -14.28 -12.22 19.08
N SER A 49 -14.95 -11.71 20.12
CA SER A 49 -16.31 -12.10 20.48
C SER A 49 -17.31 -11.14 19.83
N TYR A 50 -18.44 -11.68 19.36
CA TYR A 50 -19.47 -10.83 18.76
C TYR A 50 -20.33 -10.13 19.84
N PRO A 51 -20.57 -8.81 19.73
CA PRO A 51 -19.89 -7.86 18.84
C PRO A 51 -18.46 -7.60 19.33
N GLU A 52 -17.48 -7.59 18.40
CA GLU A 52 -16.06 -7.35 18.73
C GLU A 52 -15.74 -5.87 18.97
N ILE A 53 -16.34 -5.27 19.97
CA ILE A 53 -16.29 -3.83 20.22
C ILE A 53 -14.85 -3.31 20.37
N ALA A 54 -13.98 -4.03 21.08
CA ALA A 54 -12.62 -3.60 21.35
C ALA A 54 -11.75 -3.55 20.06
N ASN A 55 -11.76 -4.60 19.26
CA ASN A 55 -11.00 -4.63 18.00
C ASN A 55 -11.61 -3.68 16.96
N TYR A 56 -12.94 -3.63 16.86
CA TYR A 56 -13.61 -2.68 15.98
C TYR A 56 -13.28 -1.23 16.35
N GLY A 57 -13.43 -0.86 17.63
CA GLY A 57 -13.11 0.49 18.10
C GLY A 57 -11.64 0.87 17.90
N TRP A 58 -10.74 -0.11 18.02
CA TRP A 58 -9.32 0.10 17.74
C TRP A 58 -9.07 0.37 16.24
N ARG A 59 -9.74 -0.35 15.34
CA ARG A 59 -9.67 -0.06 13.88
C ARG A 59 -10.31 1.28 13.56
N ASP A 60 -11.48 1.57 14.11
CA ASP A 60 -12.21 2.84 13.92
C ASP A 60 -11.42 4.06 14.42
N TYR A 61 -10.60 3.89 15.47
CA TYR A 61 -9.65 4.92 15.92
C TYR A 61 -8.73 5.39 14.77
N GLY A 62 -8.36 4.50 13.86
CA GLY A 62 -7.56 4.84 12.69
C GLY A 62 -8.20 5.96 11.88
N ASN A 63 -9.48 5.83 11.54
CA ASN A 63 -10.23 6.81 10.76
C ASN A 63 -10.62 8.06 11.57
N ARG A 64 -10.90 7.89 12.88
CA ARG A 64 -11.29 9.00 13.75
C ARG A 64 -10.14 9.90 14.16
N VAL A 65 -8.97 9.33 14.42
CA VAL A 65 -7.85 10.05 15.05
C VAL A 65 -6.52 9.78 14.36
N GLY A 66 -6.20 8.52 14.08
CA GLY A 66 -4.87 8.11 13.62
C GLY A 66 -4.47 8.75 12.30
N ILE A 67 -5.37 8.73 11.32
CA ILE A 67 -5.12 9.27 9.98
C ILE A 67 -4.79 10.77 9.99
N TRP A 68 -5.42 11.55 10.89
CA TRP A 68 -5.22 12.99 10.99
C TRP A 68 -3.82 13.35 11.51
N ARG A 69 -3.26 12.53 12.40
CA ARG A 69 -1.85 12.68 12.82
C ARG A 69 -0.90 12.34 11.68
N LEU A 70 -1.26 11.37 10.86
CA LEU A 70 -0.43 10.94 9.73
C LEU A 70 -0.44 11.99 8.61
N PHE A 71 -1.57 12.61 8.29
CA PHE A 71 -1.60 13.75 7.38
C PHE A 71 -0.62 14.84 7.81
N ASN A 72 -0.67 15.26 9.08
CA ASN A 72 0.24 16.27 9.60
C ASN A 72 1.71 15.83 9.56
N LEU A 73 2.00 14.57 9.91
CA LEU A 73 3.35 14.04 9.89
C LEU A 73 3.94 14.01 8.48
N PHE A 74 3.21 13.49 7.51
CA PHE A 74 3.69 13.38 6.14
C PHE A 74 3.82 14.75 5.46
N ALA A 75 2.93 15.70 5.78
CA ALA A 75 3.07 17.08 5.34
C ALA A 75 4.30 17.77 5.95
N GLU A 76 4.54 17.62 7.27
CA GLU A 76 5.74 18.15 7.94
C GLU A 76 7.01 17.59 7.30
N LEU A 77 7.00 16.32 6.94
CA LEU A 77 8.14 15.65 6.31
C LEU A 77 8.22 15.86 4.79
N GLU A 78 7.21 16.46 4.17
CA GLU A 78 7.09 16.56 2.71
C GLU A 78 7.32 15.18 2.04
N PHE A 79 6.79 14.14 2.65
CA PHE A 79 6.99 12.76 2.19
C PHE A 79 5.78 12.33 1.37
N PRO A 80 5.95 11.92 0.10
CA PRO A 80 4.85 11.49 -0.74
C PRO A 80 4.21 10.19 -0.22
N VAL A 81 2.91 10.05 -0.41
CA VAL A 81 2.13 8.90 0.08
C VAL A 81 1.19 8.40 -1.01
N THR A 82 1.08 7.09 -1.15
CA THR A 82 0.01 6.41 -1.87
C THR A 82 -1.01 5.90 -0.86
N ALA A 83 -2.24 6.42 -0.92
CA ALA A 83 -3.33 5.92 -0.09
C ALA A 83 -4.05 4.75 -0.80
N ALA A 84 -3.96 3.55 -0.24
CA ALA A 84 -4.78 2.41 -0.63
C ALA A 84 -6.14 2.55 0.05
N VAL A 85 -7.19 2.91 -0.71
CA VAL A 85 -8.47 3.38 -0.15
C VAL A 85 -9.59 2.41 -0.47
N ASN A 86 -10.30 1.94 0.55
CA ASN A 86 -11.56 1.24 0.33
C ASN A 86 -12.64 2.17 -0.25
N GLY A 87 -13.43 1.66 -1.20
CA GLY A 87 -14.48 2.45 -1.85
C GLY A 87 -15.53 3.02 -0.88
N GLU A 88 -15.87 2.30 0.19
CA GLU A 88 -16.83 2.75 1.21
C GLU A 88 -16.32 3.94 2.04
N ILE A 89 -15.02 4.20 2.10
CA ILE A 89 -14.44 5.39 2.73
C ILE A 89 -15.01 6.66 2.11
N CYS A 90 -15.23 6.67 0.78
CA CYS A 90 -15.80 7.83 0.07
C CYS A 90 -17.17 8.25 0.60
N GLN A 91 -17.96 7.29 1.05
CA GLN A 91 -19.33 7.53 1.50
C GLN A 91 -19.42 7.73 3.02
N LEU A 92 -18.64 6.94 3.78
CA LEU A 92 -18.71 6.91 5.24
C LEU A 92 -17.81 7.97 5.91
N TYR A 93 -16.71 8.35 5.25
CA TYR A 93 -15.71 9.27 5.79
C TYR A 93 -15.25 10.31 4.74
N PRO A 94 -16.18 11.11 4.16
CA PRO A 94 -15.84 12.03 3.06
C PRO A 94 -14.76 13.04 3.42
N ASP A 95 -14.64 13.41 4.71
CA ASP A 95 -13.59 14.33 5.16
C ASP A 95 -12.18 13.74 5.00
N ILE A 96 -12.03 12.41 5.10
CA ILE A 96 -10.75 11.74 4.84
C ILE A 96 -10.38 11.87 3.36
N ILE A 97 -11.33 11.68 2.44
CA ILE A 97 -11.09 11.84 1.00
C ILE A 97 -10.70 13.28 0.67
N LYS A 98 -11.39 14.25 1.26
CA LYS A 98 -11.06 15.66 1.11
C LYS A 98 -9.64 15.95 1.58
N ALA A 99 -9.25 15.45 2.75
CA ALA A 99 -7.89 15.58 3.26
C ALA A 99 -6.86 14.91 2.36
N ILE A 100 -7.11 13.70 1.85
CA ILE A 100 -6.24 13.02 0.87
C ILE A 100 -5.95 13.94 -0.32
N GLN A 101 -6.98 14.62 -0.86
CA GLN A 101 -6.82 15.56 -1.97
C GLN A 101 -6.06 16.82 -1.55
N GLU A 102 -6.38 17.40 -0.39
CA GLU A 102 -5.71 18.62 0.13
C GLU A 102 -4.22 18.38 0.41
N TYR A 103 -3.86 17.22 0.91
CA TYR A 103 -2.46 16.84 1.17
C TYR A 103 -1.76 16.25 -0.06
N GLY A 104 -2.45 16.13 -1.19
CA GLY A 104 -1.87 15.67 -2.45
C GLY A 104 -1.43 14.20 -2.47
N TRP A 105 -2.05 13.35 -1.65
CA TRP A 105 -1.75 11.92 -1.67
C TRP A 105 -2.33 11.27 -2.93
N GLU A 106 -1.58 10.35 -3.52
CA GLU A 106 -2.10 9.47 -4.57
C GLU A 106 -3.20 8.57 -4.01
N VAL A 107 -4.22 8.28 -4.83
CA VAL A 107 -5.28 7.31 -4.47
C VAL A 107 -5.12 6.05 -5.29
N MET A 108 -4.94 4.92 -4.61
CA MET A 108 -4.93 3.57 -5.13
C MET A 108 -6.17 2.82 -4.65
N GLY A 109 -6.80 2.01 -5.50
CA GLY A 109 -7.97 1.21 -5.11
C GLY A 109 -7.60 0.09 -4.13
N HIS A 110 -8.47 -0.15 -3.14
CA HIS A 110 -8.27 -1.18 -2.12
C HIS A 110 -9.56 -1.96 -1.81
N GLY A 111 -10.26 -2.44 -2.85
CA GLY A 111 -11.54 -3.11 -2.67
C GLY A 111 -12.63 -2.22 -2.09
N LEU A 112 -13.81 -2.79 -1.87
CA LEU A 112 -14.96 -2.03 -1.36
C LEU A 112 -14.82 -1.73 0.14
N ASN A 113 -14.43 -2.73 0.93
CA ASN A 113 -14.11 -2.66 2.38
C ASN A 113 -13.20 -3.84 2.77
N ASN A 114 -12.63 -3.81 3.98
CA ASN A 114 -11.72 -4.85 4.47
C ASN A 114 -12.43 -6.02 5.20
N SER A 115 -13.75 -6.02 5.22
CA SER A 115 -14.55 -7.16 5.72
C SER A 115 -15.00 -8.11 4.61
N THR A 116 -14.68 -7.79 3.34
CA THR A 116 -15.06 -8.56 2.16
C THR A 116 -13.81 -8.83 1.32
N GLY A 117 -13.22 -10.02 1.51
CA GLY A 117 -12.12 -10.49 0.66
C GLY A 117 -12.63 -10.98 -0.70
N HIS A 118 -11.77 -10.96 -1.72
CA HIS A 118 -12.14 -11.41 -3.07
C HIS A 118 -11.95 -12.92 -3.26
N SER A 119 -11.13 -13.57 -2.44
CA SER A 119 -10.81 -15.00 -2.55
C SER A 119 -12.07 -15.87 -2.59
N GLY A 120 -12.19 -16.70 -3.60
CA GLY A 120 -13.34 -17.58 -3.79
C GLY A 120 -14.60 -16.91 -4.37
N MET A 121 -14.53 -15.64 -4.78
CA MET A 121 -15.64 -14.99 -5.46
C MET A 121 -15.79 -15.49 -6.90
N GLU A 122 -17.04 -15.56 -7.35
CA GLU A 122 -17.35 -15.71 -8.75
C GLU A 122 -16.95 -14.43 -9.52
N ARG A 123 -16.57 -14.60 -10.79
CA ARG A 123 -16.06 -13.52 -11.64
C ARG A 123 -16.97 -12.30 -11.68
N GLU A 124 -18.28 -12.52 -11.82
CA GLU A 124 -19.30 -11.46 -11.90
C GLU A 124 -19.38 -10.64 -10.61
N ALA A 125 -19.33 -11.30 -9.46
CA ALA A 125 -19.36 -10.64 -8.16
C ALA A 125 -18.09 -9.81 -7.93
N GLU A 126 -16.92 -10.34 -8.27
CA GLU A 126 -15.65 -9.61 -8.19
C GLU A 126 -15.63 -8.41 -9.13
N THR A 127 -16.13 -8.57 -10.38
CA THR A 127 -16.26 -7.47 -11.34
C THR A 127 -17.07 -6.31 -10.75
N GLN A 128 -18.23 -6.60 -10.18
CA GLN A 128 -19.09 -5.58 -9.55
C GLN A 128 -18.39 -4.84 -8.40
N ILE A 129 -17.61 -5.54 -7.57
CA ILE A 129 -16.87 -4.92 -6.47
C ILE A 129 -15.77 -4.01 -7.00
N ILE A 130 -14.99 -4.46 -7.98
CA ILE A 130 -13.92 -3.67 -8.59
C ILE A 130 -14.50 -2.42 -9.26
N GLU A 131 -15.49 -2.56 -10.14
CA GLU A 131 -16.11 -1.44 -10.84
C GLU A 131 -16.75 -0.43 -9.87
N LYS A 132 -17.46 -0.93 -8.86
CA LYS A 132 -18.06 -0.07 -7.83
C LYS A 132 -16.98 0.70 -7.05
N THR A 133 -15.89 0.05 -6.67
CA THR A 133 -14.78 0.68 -5.95
C THR A 133 -14.15 1.78 -6.80
N VAL A 134 -13.80 1.46 -8.06
CA VAL A 134 -13.21 2.43 -8.99
C VAL A 134 -14.15 3.62 -9.22
N SER A 135 -15.45 3.36 -9.45
CA SER A 135 -16.45 4.42 -9.64
C SER A 135 -16.61 5.33 -8.42
N LEU A 136 -16.62 4.77 -7.20
CA LEU A 136 -16.70 5.55 -5.96
C LEU A 136 -15.49 6.45 -5.78
N LEU A 137 -14.29 5.93 -6.01
CA LEU A 137 -13.04 6.67 -5.89
C LEU A 137 -12.96 7.77 -6.97
N GLU A 138 -13.26 7.45 -8.23
CA GLU A 138 -13.25 8.40 -9.33
C GLU A 138 -14.24 9.55 -9.09
N LYS A 139 -15.47 9.23 -8.65
CA LYS A 139 -16.49 10.24 -8.32
C LYS A 139 -16.07 11.14 -7.16
N ALA A 140 -15.43 10.57 -6.13
CA ALA A 140 -15.07 11.32 -4.93
C ALA A 140 -13.80 12.17 -5.10
N THR A 141 -12.87 11.75 -5.95
CA THR A 141 -11.57 12.41 -6.13
C THR A 141 -11.47 13.21 -7.44
N GLY A 142 -12.38 12.96 -8.40
CA GLY A 142 -12.29 13.50 -9.76
C GLY A 142 -11.22 12.82 -10.63
N LYS A 143 -10.55 11.78 -10.13
CA LYS A 143 -9.51 11.03 -10.84
C LYS A 143 -9.75 9.53 -10.70
N ARG A 144 -9.63 8.81 -11.82
CA ARG A 144 -9.66 7.34 -11.80
C ARG A 144 -8.37 6.81 -11.16
N PRO A 145 -8.44 5.87 -10.20
CA PRO A 145 -7.25 5.27 -9.62
C PRO A 145 -6.47 4.49 -10.70
N LYS A 146 -5.15 4.67 -10.74
CA LYS A 146 -4.26 3.93 -11.64
C LYS A 146 -3.77 2.62 -11.03
N GLY A 147 -3.68 2.56 -9.72
CA GLY A 147 -3.16 1.42 -8.97
C GLY A 147 -4.21 0.66 -8.17
N TRP A 148 -3.84 -0.56 -7.80
CA TRP A 148 -4.66 -1.42 -6.97
C TRP A 148 -3.83 -2.27 -6.01
N LEU A 149 -4.34 -2.42 -4.78
CA LEU A 149 -3.91 -3.40 -3.79
C LEU A 149 -5.15 -4.13 -3.28
N THR A 150 -5.23 -5.44 -3.45
CA THR A 150 -6.40 -6.20 -2.98
C THR A 150 -6.38 -6.36 -1.46
N PRO A 151 -7.52 -6.16 -0.76
CA PRO A 151 -7.58 -6.35 0.69
C PRO A 151 -7.07 -7.73 1.11
N GLY A 152 -6.07 -7.75 2.01
CA GLY A 152 -5.47 -8.98 2.50
C GLY A 152 -4.87 -9.90 1.43
N PHE A 153 -4.49 -9.36 0.26
CA PHE A 153 -4.00 -10.14 -0.90
C PHE A 153 -4.97 -11.23 -1.36
N SER A 154 -6.27 -11.05 -1.12
CA SER A 154 -7.32 -12.06 -1.36
C SER A 154 -7.78 -12.09 -2.81
N ILE A 155 -6.87 -12.29 -3.76
CA ILE A 155 -7.15 -12.31 -5.19
C ILE A 155 -7.80 -13.62 -5.66
N THR A 156 -8.46 -13.56 -6.83
CA THR A 156 -8.92 -14.71 -7.62
C THR A 156 -8.05 -14.90 -8.86
N GLU A 157 -8.30 -15.94 -9.63
CA GLU A 157 -7.63 -16.14 -10.93
C GLU A 157 -7.99 -15.04 -11.95
N SER A 158 -9.12 -14.37 -11.78
CA SER A 158 -9.64 -13.34 -12.69
C SER A 158 -9.22 -11.92 -12.31
N THR A 159 -8.78 -11.68 -11.07
CA THR A 159 -8.58 -10.34 -10.50
C THR A 159 -7.81 -9.41 -11.44
N PHE A 160 -6.66 -9.82 -11.95
CA PHE A 160 -5.80 -8.92 -12.74
C PHE A 160 -6.39 -8.56 -14.10
N GLU A 161 -7.08 -9.51 -14.78
CA GLU A 161 -7.82 -9.21 -16.01
C GLU A 161 -8.97 -8.24 -15.75
N LEU A 162 -9.67 -8.39 -14.63
CA LEU A 162 -10.76 -7.50 -14.22
C LEU A 162 -10.26 -6.10 -13.86
N LEU A 163 -9.15 -6.02 -13.14
CA LEU A 163 -8.51 -4.75 -12.81
C LEU A 163 -8.06 -3.99 -14.05
N HIS A 164 -7.41 -4.68 -14.99
CA HIS A 164 -7.02 -4.09 -16.27
C HIS A 164 -8.24 -3.59 -17.06
N SER A 165 -9.31 -4.40 -17.14
CA SER A 165 -10.58 -4.01 -17.79
C SER A 165 -11.22 -2.78 -17.12
N ALA A 166 -11.03 -2.61 -15.82
CA ALA A 166 -11.46 -1.44 -15.06
C ALA A 166 -10.52 -0.22 -15.20
N GLY A 167 -9.45 -0.30 -16.01
CA GLY A 167 -8.51 0.79 -16.28
C GLY A 167 -7.40 0.93 -15.25
N ILE A 168 -7.18 -0.06 -14.38
CA ILE A 168 -6.01 -0.13 -13.51
C ILE A 168 -4.78 -0.50 -14.34
N VAL A 169 -3.65 0.14 -14.08
CA VAL A 169 -2.42 -0.04 -14.87
C VAL A 169 -1.26 -0.61 -14.06
N TYR A 170 -1.33 -0.57 -12.72
CA TYR A 170 -0.37 -1.25 -11.85
C TYR A 170 -1.05 -1.90 -10.64
N VAL A 171 -0.41 -2.95 -10.13
CA VAL A 171 -0.87 -3.71 -8.96
C VAL A 171 0.26 -3.85 -7.94
N ALA A 172 -0.12 -3.93 -6.66
CA ALA A 172 0.77 -4.10 -5.51
C ALA A 172 0.60 -5.46 -4.81
N ASP A 173 -0.06 -6.42 -5.45
CA ASP A 173 -0.41 -7.72 -4.85
C ASP A 173 0.73 -8.75 -4.89
N TRP A 174 1.74 -8.54 -5.74
CA TRP A 174 2.92 -9.41 -5.79
C TRP A 174 4.02 -8.88 -4.85
N VAL A 175 4.42 -9.70 -3.87
CA VAL A 175 5.43 -9.37 -2.85
C VAL A 175 6.70 -10.20 -3.04
N ASN A 176 7.07 -10.47 -4.27
CA ASN A 176 8.09 -11.46 -4.64
C ASN A 176 9.35 -10.87 -5.27
N ASP A 177 9.50 -9.54 -5.27
CA ASP A 177 10.60 -8.87 -5.96
C ASP A 177 10.99 -7.53 -5.30
N ASP A 178 12.19 -7.05 -5.58
CA ASP A 178 12.68 -5.70 -5.23
C ASP A 178 12.62 -4.74 -6.43
N GLN A 179 12.16 -5.20 -7.59
CA GLN A 179 12.06 -4.41 -8.81
C GLN A 179 10.70 -4.55 -9.46
N PRO A 180 10.15 -3.51 -10.12
CA PRO A 180 8.91 -3.62 -10.87
C PRO A 180 9.13 -4.52 -12.09
N TYR A 181 8.08 -5.22 -12.49
CA TYR A 181 8.08 -6.01 -13.71
C TYR A 181 6.70 -6.03 -14.36
N TRP A 182 6.68 -6.23 -15.68
CA TRP A 182 5.41 -6.40 -16.38
C TRP A 182 4.84 -7.79 -16.14
N TYR A 183 3.67 -7.84 -15.51
CA TYR A 183 2.89 -9.06 -15.36
C TYR A 183 2.05 -9.27 -16.64
N PRO A 184 2.19 -10.39 -17.35
CA PRO A 184 1.46 -10.64 -18.59
C PRO A 184 -0.02 -10.95 -18.31
N LEU A 185 -0.89 -10.36 -19.10
CA LEU A 185 -2.30 -10.69 -19.24
C LEU A 185 -2.54 -11.40 -20.56
N SER A 186 -3.78 -11.86 -20.82
CA SER A 186 -4.12 -12.55 -22.05
C SER A 186 -3.84 -11.73 -23.31
N ASN A 187 -4.09 -10.42 -23.27
CA ASN A 187 -3.93 -9.51 -24.43
C ASN A 187 -3.15 -8.24 -24.12
N ASP A 188 -2.64 -8.09 -22.89
CA ASP A 188 -1.94 -6.88 -22.43
C ASP A 188 -1.04 -7.22 -21.23
N ARG A 189 -0.72 -6.24 -20.40
CA ARG A 189 0.13 -6.39 -19.21
C ARG A 189 -0.25 -5.38 -18.13
N LEU A 190 -0.02 -5.73 -16.88
CA LEU A 190 -0.06 -4.83 -15.72
C LEU A 190 1.34 -4.67 -15.16
N LEU A 191 1.67 -3.49 -14.63
CA LEU A 191 2.91 -3.36 -13.89
C LEU A 191 2.71 -3.92 -12.47
N ALA A 192 3.49 -4.93 -12.09
CA ALA A 192 3.62 -5.35 -10.71
C ALA A 192 4.68 -4.47 -10.04
N ILE A 193 4.26 -3.65 -9.08
CA ILE A 193 5.18 -2.84 -8.26
C ILE A 193 5.39 -3.58 -6.94
N PRO A 194 6.66 -3.80 -6.51
CA PRO A 194 6.93 -4.47 -5.26
C PRO A 194 6.22 -3.80 -4.08
N TYR A 195 5.41 -4.56 -3.39
CA TYR A 195 4.85 -4.23 -2.09
C TYR A 195 5.53 -5.08 -1.02
N THR A 196 5.17 -4.92 0.25
CA THR A 196 5.88 -5.59 1.34
C THR A 196 4.95 -6.24 2.36
N ILE A 197 5.35 -7.45 2.78
CA ILE A 197 4.84 -8.07 4.01
C ILE A 197 5.80 -7.78 5.17
N GLU A 198 7.11 -7.67 4.89
CA GLU A 198 8.15 -7.49 5.91
C GLU A 198 8.13 -6.07 6.52
N ALA A 199 8.31 -5.03 5.70
CA ALA A 199 8.26 -3.63 6.13
C ALA A 199 6.82 -3.12 6.26
N ASN A 200 5.97 -3.89 6.95
CA ASN A 200 4.54 -3.65 7.14
C ASN A 200 4.22 -3.61 8.64
N ASP A 201 3.49 -2.59 9.07
CA ASP A 201 3.20 -2.41 10.50
C ASP A 201 2.28 -3.50 11.09
N ILE A 202 1.45 -4.18 10.25
CA ILE A 202 0.71 -5.38 10.69
C ILE A 202 1.71 -6.47 11.07
N THR A 203 2.63 -6.81 10.19
CA THR A 203 3.63 -7.85 10.45
C THR A 203 4.51 -7.47 11.64
N LEU A 204 5.10 -6.28 11.61
CA LEU A 204 6.06 -5.87 12.63
C LEU A 204 5.42 -5.65 14.01
N CYS A 205 4.29 -4.92 14.07
CA CYS A 205 3.69 -4.54 15.35
C CYS A 205 2.66 -5.53 15.89
N LEU A 206 1.94 -6.26 15.04
CA LEU A 206 0.91 -7.19 15.49
C LEU A 206 1.40 -8.65 15.51
N SER A 207 1.96 -9.13 14.40
CA SER A 207 2.44 -10.51 14.32
C SER A 207 3.72 -10.71 15.14
N ASN A 208 4.73 -9.86 14.91
CA ASN A 208 6.03 -9.94 15.59
C ASN A 208 6.04 -9.21 16.94
N ARG A 209 4.98 -8.42 17.24
CA ARG A 209 4.83 -7.66 18.50
C ARG A 209 5.98 -6.69 18.80
N PHE A 210 6.59 -6.13 17.77
CA PHE A 210 7.65 -5.15 17.93
C PHE A 210 7.13 -3.89 18.62
N SER A 211 7.94 -3.37 19.55
CA SER A 211 7.77 -2.02 20.09
C SER A 211 7.93 -0.98 18.99
N GLY A 212 7.54 0.27 19.26
CA GLY A 212 7.75 1.34 18.29
C GLY A 212 9.22 1.55 17.90
N LEU A 213 10.15 1.30 18.84
CA LEU A 213 11.59 1.39 18.57
C LEU A 213 12.08 0.28 17.65
N GLU A 214 11.71 -0.96 17.93
CA GLU A 214 12.04 -2.12 17.08
C GLU A 214 11.42 -2.02 15.68
N PHE A 215 10.17 -1.54 15.59
CA PHE A 215 9.52 -1.23 14.32
C PHE A 215 10.35 -0.21 13.51
N ALA A 216 10.73 0.91 14.12
CA ALA A 216 11.53 1.93 13.42
C ALA A 216 12.91 1.42 13.02
N GLN A 217 13.52 0.56 13.84
CA GLN A 217 14.81 -0.05 13.53
C GLN A 217 14.69 -1.03 12.36
N ALA A 218 13.66 -1.89 12.34
CA ALA A 218 13.44 -2.82 11.24
C ALA A 218 13.23 -2.09 9.88
N ILE A 219 12.47 -0.98 9.88
CA ILE A 219 12.30 -0.15 8.68
C ILE A 219 13.64 0.46 8.22
N LYS A 220 14.48 0.92 9.14
CA LYS A 220 15.81 1.46 8.80
C LYS A 220 16.74 0.38 8.26
N ASP A 221 16.77 -0.79 8.89
CA ASP A 221 17.65 -1.90 8.48
C ASP A 221 17.28 -2.38 7.07
N GLN A 222 15.98 -2.54 6.78
CA GLN A 222 15.48 -2.86 5.43
C GLN A 222 15.92 -1.78 4.42
N PHE A 223 15.77 -0.51 4.78
CA PHE A 223 16.14 0.59 3.92
C PHE A 223 17.65 0.62 3.64
N GLU A 224 18.50 0.50 4.68
CA GLU A 224 19.95 0.54 4.51
C GLU A 224 20.45 -0.60 3.62
N GLN A 225 19.93 -1.82 3.81
CA GLN A 225 20.30 -2.95 2.96
C GLN A 225 19.91 -2.72 1.49
N LEU A 226 18.67 -2.28 1.24
CA LEU A 226 18.22 -1.99 -0.12
C LEU A 226 18.98 -0.80 -0.76
N TRP A 227 19.40 0.17 0.05
CA TRP A 227 20.21 1.28 -0.40
C TRP A 227 21.64 0.83 -0.80
N GLU A 228 22.25 -0.08 -0.04
CA GLU A 228 23.53 -0.71 -0.37
C GLU A 228 23.43 -1.54 -1.66
N ASP A 229 22.44 -2.42 -1.74
CA ASP A 229 22.18 -3.24 -2.93
C ASP A 229 21.93 -2.39 -4.18
N GLY A 230 21.26 -1.25 -3.98
CA GLY A 230 20.92 -0.28 -5.01
C GLY A 230 22.12 0.40 -5.68
N GLU A 231 23.32 0.29 -5.12
CA GLU A 231 24.54 0.79 -5.75
C GLU A 231 24.81 0.12 -7.11
N LYS A 232 24.53 -1.16 -7.20
CA LYS A 232 24.72 -1.96 -8.42
C LYS A 232 23.48 -1.99 -9.30
N GLN A 233 22.33 -1.97 -8.68
CA GLN A 233 21.05 -2.17 -9.36
C GLN A 233 19.91 -1.61 -8.52
N GLY A 234 19.18 -0.62 -9.04
CA GLY A 234 18.10 0.07 -8.33
C GLY A 234 17.08 -0.87 -7.68
N ARG A 235 16.60 -0.47 -6.52
CA ARG A 235 15.62 -1.19 -5.69
C ARG A 235 14.37 -0.36 -5.45
N ILE A 236 13.26 -1.03 -5.23
CA ILE A 236 12.03 -0.43 -4.72
C ILE A 236 11.82 -0.91 -3.28
N MET A 237 11.56 0.03 -2.37
CA MET A 237 11.15 -0.25 -1.01
C MET A 237 9.74 0.27 -0.79
N ALA A 238 8.80 -0.62 -0.53
CA ALA A 238 7.50 -0.23 0.00
C ALA A 238 7.52 -0.21 1.54
N ILE A 239 6.71 0.66 2.15
CA ILE A 239 6.43 0.68 3.58
C ILE A 239 4.90 0.65 3.74
N GLY A 240 4.37 -0.49 4.21
CA GLY A 240 2.93 -0.68 4.43
C GLY A 240 2.50 -0.18 5.80
N LEU A 241 1.58 0.79 5.86
CA LEU A 241 1.15 1.43 7.08
C LEU A 241 -0.38 1.45 7.22
N HIS A 242 -0.86 1.37 8.47
CA HIS A 242 -2.28 1.42 8.81
C HIS A 242 -2.53 2.49 9.88
N PRO A 243 -3.49 3.42 9.68
CA PRO A 243 -3.76 4.51 10.62
C PRO A 243 -4.10 4.05 12.04
N PHE A 244 -4.74 2.88 12.20
CA PHE A 244 -5.06 2.33 13.51
C PHE A 244 -3.85 1.71 14.24
N ILE A 245 -2.73 1.48 13.54
CA ILE A 245 -1.47 0.99 14.13
C ILE A 245 -0.50 2.14 14.37
N VAL A 246 0.05 2.72 13.30
CA VAL A 246 1.11 3.73 13.43
C VAL A 246 0.57 5.13 13.76
N GLY A 247 -0.71 5.39 13.55
CA GLY A 247 -1.38 6.62 14.01
C GLY A 247 -1.59 6.69 15.54
N GLN A 248 -1.26 5.61 16.28
CA GLN A 248 -1.25 5.60 17.74
C GLN A 248 -0.08 6.44 18.27
N PRO A 249 -0.28 7.25 19.33
CA PRO A 249 0.75 8.15 19.88
C PRO A 249 2.08 7.45 20.20
N LEU A 250 1.97 6.24 20.72
CA LEU A 250 3.16 5.46 21.14
C LEU A 250 4.06 5.02 19.98
N ARG A 251 3.53 4.95 18.74
CA ARG A 251 4.27 4.52 17.54
C ARG A 251 4.64 5.68 16.62
N LEU A 252 3.81 6.74 16.61
CA LEU A 252 3.96 7.86 15.68
C LEU A 252 5.35 8.53 15.73
N LYS A 253 5.90 8.74 16.93
CA LYS A 253 7.24 9.35 17.09
C LYS A 253 8.35 8.51 16.47
N TYR A 254 8.22 7.20 16.53
CA TYR A 254 9.21 6.27 15.99
C TYR A 254 9.09 6.17 14.47
N LEU A 255 7.85 6.19 13.94
CA LEU A 255 7.62 6.35 12.50
C LEU A 255 8.28 7.63 11.98
N LYS A 256 8.10 8.76 12.67
CA LYS A 256 8.78 10.01 12.31
C LYS A 256 10.30 9.86 12.25
N GLN A 257 10.90 9.17 13.21
CA GLN A 257 12.34 8.95 13.26
C GLN A 257 12.88 8.14 12.09
N CYS A 258 12.21 7.04 11.71
CA CYS A 258 12.67 6.24 10.58
C CYS A 258 12.44 6.95 9.23
N LEU A 259 11.32 7.66 9.06
CA LEU A 259 11.08 8.44 7.85
C LEU A 259 12.08 9.60 7.67
N LEU A 260 12.45 10.29 8.76
CA LEU A 260 13.51 11.31 8.74
C LEU A 260 14.88 10.72 8.35
N HIS A 261 15.20 9.53 8.84
CA HIS A 261 16.43 8.82 8.46
C HIS A 261 16.46 8.55 6.96
N ILE A 262 15.36 8.02 6.39
CA ILE A 262 15.21 7.75 4.97
C ILE A 262 15.27 9.04 4.13
N LYS A 263 14.54 10.09 4.54
CA LYS A 263 14.50 11.38 3.84
C LYS A 263 15.87 12.01 3.71
N ASN A 264 16.69 11.90 4.75
CA ASN A 264 18.02 12.52 4.81
C ASN A 264 19.13 11.70 4.12
N LYS A 265 18.84 10.47 3.69
CA LYS A 265 19.82 9.64 2.98
C LYS A 265 19.95 10.10 1.53
N PRO A 266 21.16 10.44 1.06
CA PRO A 266 21.36 10.83 -0.35
C PRO A 266 21.02 9.67 -1.28
N ASN A 267 20.74 9.99 -2.54
CA ASN A 267 20.43 9.01 -3.58
C ASN A 267 19.21 8.11 -3.24
N SER A 268 18.25 8.67 -2.50
CA SER A 268 16.92 8.08 -2.29
C SER A 268 15.89 8.85 -3.13
N TRP A 269 15.01 8.11 -3.77
CA TRP A 269 13.88 8.68 -4.50
C TRP A 269 12.59 8.43 -3.72
N LEU A 270 12.10 9.46 -3.02
CA LEU A 270 10.81 9.41 -2.36
C LEU A 270 9.73 9.63 -3.41
N THR A 271 8.81 8.68 -3.55
CA THR A 271 7.86 8.67 -4.66
C THR A 271 6.54 7.98 -4.28
N THR A 272 5.63 7.88 -5.23
CA THR A 272 4.35 7.17 -5.12
C THR A 272 4.29 5.99 -6.09
N GLY A 273 3.26 5.15 -5.99
CA GLY A 273 3.05 4.05 -6.92
C GLY A 273 2.87 4.55 -8.36
N GLU A 274 2.09 5.62 -8.55
CA GLU A 274 1.91 6.26 -9.85
C GLU A 274 3.24 6.80 -10.40
N GLY A 275 4.06 7.42 -9.53
CA GLY A 275 5.38 7.90 -9.92
C GLY A 275 6.32 6.77 -10.39
N ILE A 276 6.29 5.62 -9.71
CA ILE A 276 7.05 4.42 -10.14
C ILE A 276 6.51 3.92 -11.49
N TYR A 277 5.18 3.82 -11.63
CA TYR A 277 4.55 3.38 -12.88
C TYR A 277 4.93 4.28 -14.06
N GLU A 278 4.80 5.60 -13.93
CA GLU A 278 5.09 6.55 -14.99
C GLU A 278 6.56 6.52 -15.42
N TRP A 279 7.45 6.46 -14.43
CA TRP A 279 8.88 6.36 -14.71
C TRP A 279 9.22 5.01 -15.39
N PHE A 280 8.74 3.89 -14.85
CA PHE A 280 9.07 2.56 -15.38
C PHE A 280 8.50 2.38 -16.79
N SER A 281 7.26 2.79 -17.04
CA SER A 281 6.61 2.71 -18.35
C SER A 281 7.32 3.53 -19.42
N SER A 282 7.99 4.62 -19.04
CA SER A 282 8.72 5.49 -19.96
C SER A 282 10.17 5.04 -20.22
N ASN A 283 10.74 4.19 -19.36
CA ASN A 283 12.17 3.86 -19.37
C ASN A 283 12.49 2.36 -19.51
N ALA A 284 11.53 1.49 -19.25
CA ALA A 284 11.69 0.04 -19.38
C ALA A 284 10.97 -0.45 -20.65
N ASN A 285 11.75 -0.70 -21.70
CA ASN A 285 11.30 -1.37 -22.92
C ASN A 285 11.31 -2.88 -22.75
#